data_5cc85841d305af697584753a17d70f8c
#
_entry.id   5cc85841d305af697584753a17d70f8c
#
_cell.length_a   1.000
_cell.length_b   1.000
_cell.length_c   1.000
_cell.angle_alpha   90.00
_cell.angle_beta   90.00
_cell.angle_gamma   90.00
#
_symmetry.space_group_name_H-M   'P 1'
#
loop_
_entity.id
_entity.type
_entity.pdbx_description
1 polymer ?
#
loop_
_entity_poly.entity_id
_entity_poly.type
_entity_poly.pdbx_seq_one_letter_code
_entity_poly.pdbx_strand_id
1 'polypeptide(L)'
;MRKIFHTSRIPKKIELIFFLFFTSIVYSQNNYYVSSTNGSNSNDGLSESSPFLTINKGISEVSEGGTVYVMNGTYRNVGYGSVDPSTNTNMNNPHVDTINKSGSEGAYITIRNLEGHEPKIEFDGRGGIVISDYMNYIIIEGFEVEGPAANITYDQAIADREYKVLAASDENDNITYNHTYFSGKGIWGGYKAHNNIIIRNNKVYNCTGSGIRFNDSDHITIENNEVFNCTWWTSSASSAIVYAETIAVDGDNTTDIKMIMRGNLVYNNWNRIPFYVTQLPDNSGNTNPNYGTADYNNILDGQGLYVTRSDDSYI
;
A
#
# COMPACT_ATOMS: atom_id res chain seq x y z
N MET A 1 71.98 32.74 63.67
CA MET A 1 71.32 32.96 62.44
C MET A 1 70.61 31.65 62.01
N ARG A 2 69.28 31.53 62.17
CA ARG A 2 68.51 30.36 61.75
C ARG A 2 67.84 30.71 60.45
N LYS A 3 68.14 29.96 59.38
CA LYS A 3 67.40 30.05 58.07
C LYS A 3 66.16 29.20 58.17
N ILE A 4 65.00 29.80 57.95
CA ILE A 4 63.69 29.14 57.84
C ILE A 4 63.48 28.82 56.37
N PHE A 5 63.38 27.51 56.00
CA PHE A 5 62.98 27.06 54.67
C PHE A 5 61.46 26.99 54.63
N HIS A 6 60.90 27.80 53.75
CA HIS A 6 59.47 27.75 53.43
C HIS A 6 59.28 26.73 52.31
N THR A 7 58.60 25.62 52.60
CA THR A 7 58.18 24.66 51.59
C THR A 7 56.76 25.04 51.08
N SER A 8 56.69 25.56 49.87
CA SER A 8 55.42 25.78 49.17
C SER A 8 54.82 24.45 48.76
N ARG A 9 53.64 24.12 49.31
CA ARG A 9 52.83 23.00 48.83
C ARG A 9 52.10 23.41 47.55
N ILE A 10 52.34 22.71 46.43
CA ILE A 10 51.61 22.81 45.19
C ILE A 10 50.29 22.09 45.40
N PRO A 11 49.11 22.69 45.13
CA PRO A 11 47.85 21.98 45.18
C PRO A 11 47.72 21.02 43.96
N LYS A 12 47.50 19.73 44.25
CA LYS A 12 47.13 18.74 43.20
C LYS A 12 45.76 19.11 42.65
N LYS A 13 45.73 19.58 41.41
CA LYS A 13 44.48 19.66 40.64
C LYS A 13 43.98 18.22 40.39
N ILE A 14 42.86 17.88 40.98
CA ILE A 14 42.11 16.67 40.64
C ILE A 14 41.34 17.01 39.35
N GLU A 15 41.81 16.51 38.21
CA GLU A 15 41.02 16.53 36.97
C GLU A 15 39.97 15.43 37.06
N LEU A 16 38.72 15.86 37.27
CA LEU A 16 37.57 14.99 37.24
C LEU A 16 37.25 14.73 35.77
N ILE A 17 37.72 13.60 35.22
CA ILE A 17 37.34 13.15 33.87
C ILE A 17 35.93 12.62 33.95
N PHE A 18 34.97 13.40 33.43
CA PHE A 18 33.59 12.98 33.21
C PHE A 18 33.55 12.04 32.00
N PHE A 19 33.53 10.73 32.23
CA PHE A 19 33.27 9.75 31.21
C PHE A 19 31.77 9.79 30.88
N LEU A 20 31.39 10.52 29.82
CA LEU A 20 30.05 10.44 29.25
C LEU A 20 29.90 9.04 28.60
N PHE A 21 29.25 8.13 29.31
CA PHE A 21 28.75 6.91 28.71
C PHE A 21 27.61 7.28 27.76
N PHE A 22 27.92 7.41 26.47
CA PHE A 22 26.91 7.31 25.44
C PHE A 22 26.43 5.85 25.41
N THR A 23 25.33 5.54 26.09
CA THR A 23 24.60 4.31 25.85
C THR A 23 23.90 4.49 24.50
N SER A 24 24.52 4.04 23.42
CA SER A 24 23.82 3.80 22.18
C SER A 24 22.77 2.73 22.47
N ILE A 25 21.50 3.12 22.46
CA ILE A 25 20.40 2.17 22.45
C ILE A 25 20.49 1.51 21.07
N VAL A 26 21.11 0.34 21.01
CA VAL A 26 21.05 -0.52 19.83
C VAL A 26 19.63 -1.10 19.85
N TYR A 27 18.72 -0.51 19.07
CA TYR A 27 17.48 -1.19 18.73
C TYR A 27 17.88 -2.46 17.99
N SER A 28 17.61 -3.60 18.60
CA SER A 28 17.69 -4.88 17.89
C SER A 28 16.67 -4.80 16.76
N GLN A 29 17.15 -4.60 15.54
CA GLN A 29 16.31 -4.71 14.35
C GLN A 29 15.91 -6.18 14.24
N ASN A 30 14.70 -6.50 14.65
CA ASN A 30 14.19 -7.84 14.51
C ASN A 30 13.76 -8.05 13.05
N ASN A 31 14.55 -8.85 12.35
CA ASN A 31 14.25 -9.27 11.00
C ASN A 31 13.53 -10.61 11.06
N TYR A 32 12.46 -10.74 10.28
CA TYR A 32 11.66 -11.96 10.23
C TYR A 32 11.63 -12.53 8.83
N TYR A 33 11.60 -13.85 8.76
CA TYR A 33 11.54 -14.61 7.51
C TYR A 33 10.17 -15.24 7.35
N VAL A 34 9.66 -15.23 6.12
CA VAL A 34 8.33 -15.74 5.77
C VAL A 34 8.43 -16.65 4.55
N SER A 35 7.82 -17.82 4.62
CA SER A 35 7.74 -18.78 3.51
C SER A 35 6.35 -19.43 3.47
N SER A 36 5.59 -19.22 2.40
CA SER A 36 4.30 -19.88 2.19
C SER A 36 4.42 -21.39 1.95
N THR A 37 5.62 -21.87 1.64
CA THR A 37 5.87 -23.29 1.31
C THR A 37 6.38 -24.08 2.52
N ASN A 38 7.32 -23.50 3.28
CA ASN A 38 8.05 -24.20 4.35
C ASN A 38 7.82 -23.56 5.73
N GLY A 39 7.00 -22.51 5.80
CA GLY A 39 6.78 -21.77 7.02
C GLY A 39 5.71 -22.36 7.93
N SER A 40 5.73 -21.93 9.18
CA SER A 40 4.67 -22.14 10.16
C SER A 40 4.53 -20.90 11.05
N ASN A 41 3.30 -20.46 11.31
CA ASN A 41 3.08 -19.32 12.22
C ASN A 41 3.36 -19.64 13.69
N SER A 42 3.71 -20.91 14.00
CA SER A 42 4.23 -21.34 15.30
C SER A 42 5.76 -21.28 15.40
N ASN A 43 6.47 -21.04 14.30
CA ASN A 43 7.91 -20.80 14.30
C ASN A 43 8.24 -19.44 14.94
N ASP A 44 9.51 -19.17 15.20
CA ASP A 44 9.99 -17.88 15.70
C ASP A 44 10.21 -16.82 14.58
N GLY A 45 10.29 -17.26 13.33
CA GLY A 45 10.51 -16.40 12.17
C GLY A 45 11.91 -15.78 12.08
N LEU A 46 12.85 -16.14 12.94
CA LEU A 46 14.14 -15.48 13.08
C LEU A 46 15.22 -15.97 12.09
N SER A 47 14.91 -16.98 11.27
CA SER A 47 15.83 -17.51 10.27
C SER A 47 15.08 -18.10 9.08
N GLU A 48 15.78 -18.30 7.96
CA GLU A 48 15.27 -18.97 6.76
C GLU A 48 14.89 -20.43 7.01
N SER A 49 15.45 -21.07 8.04
CA SER A 49 15.13 -22.45 8.42
C SER A 49 13.93 -22.56 9.37
N SER A 50 13.49 -21.47 9.96
CA SER A 50 12.35 -21.40 10.89
C SER A 50 11.39 -20.23 10.53
N PRO A 51 10.94 -20.11 9.25
CA PRO A 51 10.18 -18.96 8.80
C PRO A 51 8.72 -19.03 9.28
N PHE A 52 8.07 -17.89 9.36
CA PHE A 52 6.61 -17.81 9.46
C PHE A 52 5.94 -18.30 8.17
N LEU A 53 4.68 -18.70 8.26
CA LEU A 53 3.89 -19.11 7.09
C LEU A 53 3.34 -17.92 6.30
N THR A 54 2.92 -16.84 6.98
CA THR A 54 2.22 -15.72 6.37
C THR A 54 2.96 -14.41 6.55
N ILE A 55 2.86 -13.54 5.56
CA ILE A 55 3.42 -12.18 5.61
C ILE A 55 2.78 -11.41 6.76
N ASN A 56 1.47 -11.54 6.97
CA ASN A 56 0.75 -10.92 8.08
C ASN A 56 1.34 -11.31 9.46
N LYS A 57 1.81 -12.56 9.62
CA LYS A 57 2.50 -12.94 10.87
C LYS A 57 3.83 -12.20 11.01
N GLY A 58 4.63 -12.10 9.96
CA GLY A 58 5.85 -11.30 9.96
C GLY A 58 5.59 -9.82 10.30
N ILE A 59 4.55 -9.22 9.69
CA ILE A 59 4.12 -7.85 9.99
C ILE A 59 3.70 -7.69 11.45
N SER A 60 3.03 -8.68 12.04
CA SER A 60 2.59 -8.62 13.44
C SER A 60 3.76 -8.59 14.43
N GLU A 61 4.90 -9.20 14.08
CA GLU A 61 6.08 -9.32 14.95
C GLU A 61 7.09 -8.20 14.74
N VAL A 62 7.24 -7.70 13.50
CA VAL A 62 8.23 -6.68 13.18
C VAL A 62 7.99 -5.39 13.96
N SER A 63 9.06 -4.72 14.35
CA SER A 63 9.07 -3.41 14.99
C SER A 63 9.78 -2.38 14.11
N GLU A 64 9.77 -1.13 14.54
CA GLU A 64 10.43 -0.02 13.86
C GLU A 64 11.88 -0.36 13.45
N GLY A 65 12.25 -0.03 12.22
CA GLY A 65 13.55 -0.34 11.63
C GLY A 65 13.76 -1.80 11.23
N GLY A 66 12.80 -2.68 11.54
CA GLY A 66 12.89 -4.11 11.20
C GLY A 66 12.44 -4.43 9.78
N THR A 67 12.77 -5.63 9.33
CA THR A 67 12.46 -6.12 7.99
C THR A 67 11.76 -7.46 8.02
N VAL A 68 10.70 -7.60 7.22
CA VAL A 68 10.06 -8.87 6.89
C VAL A 68 10.59 -9.34 5.54
N TYR A 69 11.43 -10.37 5.55
CA TYR A 69 11.98 -11.00 4.36
C TYR A 69 11.04 -12.11 3.87
N VAL A 70 10.55 -11.95 2.66
CA VAL A 70 9.58 -12.87 2.07
C VAL A 70 10.28 -13.75 1.03
N MET A 71 10.17 -15.06 1.23
CA MET A 71 10.80 -16.08 0.39
C MET A 71 9.87 -16.48 -0.77
N ASN A 72 10.43 -17.20 -1.76
CA ASN A 72 9.67 -17.78 -2.87
C ASN A 72 8.38 -18.48 -2.38
N GLY A 73 7.34 -18.32 -3.15
CA GLY A 73 6.05 -18.95 -2.93
C GLY A 73 4.91 -18.04 -3.36
N THR A 74 3.70 -18.58 -3.34
CA THR A 74 2.50 -17.83 -3.65
C THR A 74 1.71 -17.57 -2.36
N TYR A 75 1.40 -16.31 -2.13
CA TYR A 75 0.65 -15.81 -0.96
C TYR A 75 -0.73 -15.35 -1.44
N ARG A 76 -1.79 -15.86 -0.83
CA ARG A 76 -3.18 -15.65 -1.27
C ARG A 76 -4.06 -15.16 -0.14
N ASN A 77 -5.10 -14.40 -0.49
CA ASN A 77 -6.12 -14.01 0.47
C ASN A 77 -6.94 -15.22 0.96
N VAL A 78 -7.50 -15.09 2.14
CA VAL A 78 -8.48 -16.04 2.65
C VAL A 78 -9.68 -16.09 1.70
N GLY A 79 -10.12 -17.28 1.34
CA GLY A 79 -11.21 -17.51 0.39
C GLY A 79 -10.79 -17.41 -1.08
N TYR A 80 -9.51 -17.32 -1.39
CA TYR A 80 -9.03 -17.32 -2.79
C TYR A 80 -9.60 -18.51 -3.58
N GLY A 81 -10.12 -18.24 -4.78
CA GLY A 81 -10.78 -19.23 -5.64
C GLY A 81 -12.23 -19.51 -5.30
N SER A 82 -12.80 -18.85 -4.27
CA SER A 82 -14.22 -19.02 -3.91
C SER A 82 -15.15 -17.98 -4.56
N VAL A 83 -14.61 -17.01 -5.28
CA VAL A 83 -15.39 -15.97 -5.97
C VAL A 83 -16.21 -16.58 -7.10
N ASP A 84 -17.50 -16.27 -7.12
CA ASP A 84 -18.40 -16.65 -8.22
C ASP A 84 -19.18 -15.42 -8.71
N PRO A 85 -18.73 -14.79 -9.81
CA PRO A 85 -19.41 -13.64 -10.39
C PRO A 85 -20.81 -13.94 -10.93
N SER A 86 -21.12 -15.21 -11.24
CA SER A 86 -22.42 -15.59 -11.78
C SER A 86 -23.53 -15.59 -10.74
N THR A 87 -23.17 -15.77 -9.48
CA THR A 87 -24.08 -15.79 -8.32
C THR A 87 -23.84 -14.66 -7.33
N ASN A 88 -22.91 -13.75 -7.63
CA ASN A 88 -22.44 -12.70 -6.71
C ASN A 88 -21.93 -13.25 -5.36
N THR A 89 -21.32 -14.44 -5.38
CA THR A 89 -20.83 -15.08 -4.17
C THR A 89 -19.38 -14.72 -3.91
N ASN A 90 -19.05 -14.41 -2.66
CA ASN A 90 -17.69 -14.07 -2.18
C ASN A 90 -16.99 -12.93 -2.94
N MET A 91 -17.77 -11.99 -3.50
CA MET A 91 -17.27 -10.90 -4.32
C MET A 91 -16.39 -9.89 -3.58
N ASN A 92 -16.21 -10.05 -2.27
CA ASN A 92 -15.47 -9.13 -1.39
C ASN A 92 -14.49 -9.88 -0.48
N ASN A 93 -13.73 -10.81 -1.02
CA ASN A 93 -12.65 -11.46 -0.27
C ASN A 93 -11.65 -10.42 0.26
N PRO A 94 -11.01 -10.66 1.42
CA PRO A 94 -10.10 -9.70 2.05
C PRO A 94 -8.83 -9.46 1.23
N HIS A 95 -8.02 -8.51 1.65
CA HIS A 95 -6.65 -8.37 1.16
C HIS A 95 -5.81 -9.59 1.53
N VAL A 96 -4.75 -9.85 0.76
CA VAL A 96 -3.76 -10.87 1.11
C VAL A 96 -3.03 -10.45 2.38
N ASP A 97 -2.51 -9.22 2.39
CA ASP A 97 -1.74 -8.70 3.51
C ASP A 97 -2.21 -7.30 3.94
N THR A 98 -2.14 -7.06 5.25
CA THR A 98 -2.52 -5.78 5.86
C THR A 98 -1.39 -5.26 6.75
N ILE A 99 -0.84 -4.11 6.39
CA ILE A 99 0.19 -3.42 7.16
C ILE A 99 -0.50 -2.46 8.12
N ASN A 100 -0.46 -2.78 9.40
CA ASN A 100 -1.13 -2.06 10.49
C ASN A 100 -0.15 -1.57 11.56
N LYS A 101 1.10 -1.35 11.17
CA LYS A 101 2.16 -0.81 12.01
C LYS A 101 2.93 0.25 11.25
N SER A 102 3.42 1.24 11.97
CA SER A 102 4.30 2.29 11.46
C SER A 102 5.74 2.03 11.87
N GLY A 103 6.68 2.45 11.02
CA GLY A 103 8.02 2.77 11.45
C GLY A 103 8.10 4.18 12.04
N SER A 104 9.30 4.73 12.10
CA SER A 104 9.57 6.10 12.49
C SER A 104 10.66 6.71 11.60
N GLU A 105 10.92 7.99 11.76
CA GLU A 105 11.99 8.68 11.02
C GLU A 105 13.33 7.97 11.18
N GLY A 106 13.96 7.62 10.06
CA GLY A 106 15.21 6.83 10.04
C GLY A 106 15.08 5.35 10.41
N ALA A 107 13.87 4.86 10.75
CA ALA A 107 13.62 3.49 11.17
C ALA A 107 12.35 2.91 10.48
N TYR A 108 12.38 2.82 9.15
CA TYR A 108 11.27 2.28 8.35
C TYR A 108 11.03 0.80 8.65
N ILE A 109 9.76 0.40 8.68
CA ILE A 109 9.41 -1.01 8.57
C ILE A 109 9.49 -1.39 7.09
N THR A 110 10.28 -2.41 6.77
CA THR A 110 10.47 -2.87 5.39
C THR A 110 9.83 -4.25 5.20
N ILE A 111 8.97 -4.38 4.20
CA ILE A 111 8.45 -5.66 3.74
C ILE A 111 9.01 -5.89 2.34
N ARG A 112 9.84 -6.92 2.17
CA ARG A 112 10.54 -7.13 0.92
C ARG A 112 10.82 -8.59 0.62
N ASN A 113 11.13 -8.86 -0.64
CA ASN A 113 11.68 -10.16 -1.00
C ASN A 113 13.03 -10.42 -0.31
N LEU A 114 13.27 -11.66 0.06
CA LEU A 114 14.62 -12.11 0.40
C LEU A 114 15.50 -12.09 -0.87
N GLU A 115 16.74 -11.74 -0.76
CA GLU A 115 17.66 -11.69 -1.91
C GLU A 115 17.69 -13.02 -2.67
N GLY A 116 17.53 -12.96 -4.00
CA GLY A 116 17.43 -14.13 -4.85
C GLY A 116 16.04 -14.83 -4.85
N HIS A 117 15.04 -14.25 -4.16
CA HIS A 117 13.69 -14.76 -4.13
C HIS A 117 12.71 -13.82 -4.85
N GLU A 118 11.67 -14.40 -5.45
CA GLU A 118 10.60 -13.73 -6.20
C GLU A 118 9.22 -14.14 -5.64
N PRO A 119 8.84 -13.61 -4.47
CA PRO A 119 7.54 -13.92 -3.86
C PRO A 119 6.40 -13.36 -4.70
N LYS A 120 5.36 -14.16 -4.87
CA LYS A 120 4.16 -13.79 -5.60
C LYS A 120 2.95 -13.64 -4.66
N ILE A 121 2.27 -12.52 -4.79
CA ILE A 121 0.99 -12.25 -4.12
C ILE A 121 -0.11 -12.36 -5.17
N GLU A 122 -1.07 -13.27 -4.97
CA GLU A 122 -2.25 -13.43 -5.82
C GLU A 122 -3.51 -13.13 -5.03
N PHE A 123 -4.39 -12.29 -5.58
CA PHE A 123 -5.64 -11.94 -4.94
C PHE A 123 -6.84 -12.04 -5.88
N ASP A 124 -8.00 -12.33 -5.30
CA ASP A 124 -9.30 -12.34 -5.98
C ASP A 124 -10.38 -11.58 -5.19
N GLY A 125 -9.99 -10.55 -4.47
CA GLY A 125 -10.86 -9.76 -3.62
C GLY A 125 -10.47 -8.29 -3.59
N ARG A 126 -10.37 -7.72 -2.39
CA ARG A 126 -10.07 -6.29 -2.16
C ARG A 126 -8.71 -5.87 -2.70
N GLY A 127 -7.73 -6.77 -2.71
CA GLY A 127 -6.41 -6.48 -3.25
C GLY A 127 -5.29 -7.32 -2.66
N GLY A 128 -4.05 -7.01 -3.10
CA GLY A 128 -2.84 -7.66 -2.62
C GLY A 128 -2.43 -7.12 -1.25
N ILE A 129 -1.72 -6.00 -1.22
CA ILE A 129 -1.22 -5.39 0.02
C ILE A 129 -2.00 -4.10 0.30
N VAL A 130 -2.54 -3.98 1.51
CA VAL A 130 -3.09 -2.71 2.01
C VAL A 130 -2.26 -2.18 3.16
N ILE A 131 -1.99 -0.88 3.14
CA ILE A 131 -1.48 -0.13 4.29
C ILE A 131 -2.70 0.47 4.97
N SER A 132 -2.93 0.13 6.24
CA SER A 132 -4.05 0.67 7.03
C SER A 132 -3.92 2.19 7.19
N ASP A 133 -5.05 2.86 7.37
CA ASP A 133 -5.07 4.31 7.57
C ASP A 133 -4.12 4.76 8.70
N TYR A 134 -3.48 5.90 8.52
CA TYR A 134 -2.55 6.53 9.47
C TYR A 134 -1.22 5.79 9.67
N MET A 135 -0.87 4.82 8.82
CA MET A 135 0.43 4.15 8.90
C MET A 135 1.50 4.91 8.12
N ASN A 136 2.71 4.98 8.68
CA ASN A 136 3.81 5.82 8.21
C ASN A 136 5.14 5.08 8.25
N TYR A 137 6.13 5.57 7.49
CA TYR A 137 7.50 5.04 7.45
C TYR A 137 7.56 3.56 7.09
N ILE A 138 7.04 3.23 5.88
CA ILE A 138 6.94 1.86 5.37
C ILE A 138 7.60 1.76 4.01
N ILE A 139 8.31 0.67 3.76
CA ILE A 139 8.86 0.30 2.45
C ILE A 139 8.26 -1.02 2.02
N ILE A 140 7.72 -1.08 0.78
CA ILE A 140 7.27 -2.31 0.13
C ILE A 140 8.07 -2.48 -1.15
N GLU A 141 8.83 -3.58 -1.27
CA GLU A 141 9.67 -3.80 -2.44
C GLU A 141 9.84 -5.27 -2.84
N GLY A 142 10.02 -5.50 -4.15
CA GLY A 142 10.46 -6.79 -4.68
C GLY A 142 9.38 -7.86 -4.79
N PHE A 143 8.10 -7.47 -4.88
CA PHE A 143 6.97 -8.39 -5.04
C PHE A 143 6.48 -8.48 -6.48
N GLU A 144 6.04 -9.67 -6.87
CA GLU A 144 5.09 -9.87 -7.96
C GLU A 144 3.68 -9.88 -7.38
N VAL A 145 2.79 -8.98 -7.85
CA VAL A 145 1.42 -8.84 -7.36
C VAL A 145 0.45 -9.01 -8.53
N GLU A 146 -0.36 -10.05 -8.49
CA GLU A 146 -1.32 -10.37 -9.55
C GLU A 146 -2.76 -10.35 -9.04
N GLY A 147 -3.61 -9.62 -9.75
CA GLY A 147 -5.05 -9.61 -9.55
C GLY A 147 -5.82 -10.50 -10.53
N PRO A 148 -7.14 -10.54 -10.44
CA PRO A 148 -7.97 -11.49 -11.18
C PRO A 148 -8.37 -11.02 -12.59
N ALA A 149 -7.93 -9.88 -13.11
CA ALA A 149 -8.47 -9.29 -14.35
C ALA A 149 -8.37 -10.22 -15.57
N ALA A 150 -7.35 -11.09 -15.63
CA ALA A 150 -7.22 -12.06 -16.72
C ALA A 150 -8.32 -13.14 -16.71
N ASN A 151 -8.98 -13.36 -15.59
CA ASN A 151 -10.02 -14.38 -15.40
C ASN A 151 -11.45 -13.83 -15.57
N ILE A 152 -11.58 -12.52 -15.84
CA ILE A 152 -12.88 -11.86 -15.98
C ILE A 152 -13.24 -11.70 -17.46
N THR A 153 -14.45 -12.05 -17.81
CA THR A 153 -14.98 -11.82 -19.16
C THR A 153 -15.65 -10.44 -19.25
N TYR A 154 -15.79 -9.93 -20.47
CA TYR A 154 -16.52 -8.69 -20.74
C TYR A 154 -17.96 -8.74 -20.21
N ASP A 155 -18.66 -9.85 -20.43
CA ASP A 155 -20.08 -10.01 -20.00
C ASP A 155 -20.21 -9.98 -18.47
N GLN A 156 -19.28 -10.62 -17.75
CA GLN A 156 -19.24 -10.55 -16.29
C GLN A 156 -19.00 -9.13 -15.78
N ALA A 157 -18.09 -8.40 -16.42
CA ALA A 157 -17.79 -7.02 -16.02
C ALA A 157 -18.97 -6.06 -16.31
N ILE A 158 -19.69 -6.27 -17.43
CA ILE A 158 -20.90 -5.50 -17.75
C ILE A 158 -22.03 -5.84 -16.76
N ALA A 159 -22.25 -7.11 -16.44
CA ALA A 159 -23.26 -7.52 -15.46
C ALA A 159 -22.99 -6.92 -14.07
N ASP A 160 -21.72 -6.89 -13.63
CA ASP A 160 -21.31 -6.24 -12.39
C ASP A 160 -21.55 -4.72 -12.42
N ARG A 161 -21.20 -4.06 -13.55
CA ARG A 161 -21.50 -2.64 -13.73
C ARG A 161 -23.00 -2.34 -13.62
N GLU A 162 -23.84 -3.14 -14.27
CA GLU A 162 -25.30 -2.98 -14.20
C GLU A 162 -25.82 -3.17 -12.78
N TYR A 163 -25.30 -4.16 -12.05
CA TYR A 163 -25.64 -4.35 -10.64
C TYR A 163 -25.21 -3.17 -9.77
N LYS A 164 -24.03 -2.59 -10.05
CA LYS A 164 -23.57 -1.39 -9.36
C LYS A 164 -24.45 -0.17 -9.63
N VAL A 165 -24.89 0.03 -10.88
CA VAL A 165 -25.84 1.10 -11.24
C VAL A 165 -27.17 0.89 -10.52
N LEU A 166 -27.68 -0.34 -10.48
CA LEU A 166 -28.90 -0.67 -9.78
C LEU A 166 -28.81 -0.36 -8.28
N ALA A 167 -27.73 -0.78 -7.63
CA ALA A 167 -27.49 -0.51 -6.21
C ALA A 167 -27.37 1.00 -5.92
N ALA A 168 -26.63 1.72 -6.76
CA ALA A 168 -26.47 3.17 -6.61
C ALA A 168 -27.75 3.98 -6.92
N SER A 169 -28.73 3.36 -7.58
CA SER A 169 -30.02 3.97 -7.91
C SER A 169 -31.16 3.53 -6.96
N ASP A 170 -30.86 2.69 -5.98
CA ASP A 170 -31.85 2.23 -5.00
C ASP A 170 -32.03 3.26 -3.87
N GLU A 171 -33.08 4.07 -3.95
CA GLU A 171 -33.40 5.12 -2.99
C GLU A 171 -33.67 4.61 -1.55
N ASN A 172 -33.86 3.31 -1.38
CA ASN A 172 -34.18 2.71 -0.09
C ASN A 172 -33.02 1.92 0.51
N ASP A 173 -31.83 1.96 -0.10
CA ASP A 173 -30.64 1.23 0.33
C ASP A 173 -30.84 -0.29 0.53
N ASN A 174 -31.79 -0.90 -0.21
CA ASN A 174 -32.04 -2.35 -0.11
C ASN A 174 -30.99 -3.18 -0.85
N ILE A 175 -30.28 -2.57 -1.81
CA ILE A 175 -29.29 -3.24 -2.65
C ILE A 175 -27.91 -2.72 -2.25
N THR A 176 -27.10 -3.59 -1.64
CA THR A 176 -25.71 -3.25 -1.27
C THR A 176 -24.76 -3.73 -2.35
N TYR A 177 -23.96 -2.79 -2.90
CA TYR A 177 -22.85 -3.14 -3.79
C TYR A 177 -21.55 -3.25 -2.98
N ASN A 178 -20.95 -4.43 -2.97
CA ASN A 178 -19.67 -4.69 -2.32
C ASN A 178 -18.82 -5.70 -3.12
N HIS A 179 -18.66 -5.45 -4.40
CA HIS A 179 -17.98 -6.35 -5.33
C HIS A 179 -16.54 -5.88 -5.57
N THR A 180 -15.68 -6.04 -4.58
CA THR A 180 -14.27 -5.62 -4.69
C THR A 180 -13.46 -6.48 -5.66
N TYR A 181 -13.97 -7.66 -6.03
CA TYR A 181 -13.42 -8.48 -7.12
C TYR A 181 -13.23 -7.68 -8.43
N PHE A 182 -14.16 -6.79 -8.76
CA PHE A 182 -14.09 -5.92 -9.94
C PHE A 182 -13.39 -4.58 -9.71
N SER A 183 -12.86 -4.33 -8.52
CA SER A 183 -12.18 -3.07 -8.18
C SER A 183 -10.95 -3.25 -7.27
N GLY A 184 -10.47 -4.48 -7.13
CA GLY A 184 -9.33 -4.81 -6.27
C GLY A 184 -8.04 -4.16 -6.73
N LYS A 185 -7.23 -3.71 -5.77
CA LYS A 185 -6.01 -2.95 -6.01
C LYS A 185 -4.78 -3.79 -5.65
N GLY A 186 -3.70 -3.63 -6.41
CA GLY A 186 -2.47 -4.38 -6.15
C GLY A 186 -1.82 -3.98 -4.82
N ILE A 187 -1.36 -2.74 -4.73
CA ILE A 187 -0.78 -2.14 -3.51
C ILE A 187 -1.55 -0.85 -3.22
N TRP A 188 -2.09 -0.74 -2.02
CA TRP A 188 -2.98 0.35 -1.70
C TRP A 188 -2.66 0.96 -0.33
N GLY A 189 -2.41 2.26 -0.28
CA GLY A 189 -2.60 3.06 0.93
C GLY A 189 -4.08 3.26 1.15
N GLY A 190 -4.59 2.89 2.32
CA GLY A 190 -6.00 2.97 2.69
C GLY A 190 -6.69 4.29 2.30
N TYR A 191 -7.62 4.75 3.11
CA TYR A 191 -8.38 5.96 2.75
C TYR A 191 -7.75 7.25 3.25
N LYS A 192 -6.84 7.20 4.25
CA LYS A 192 -6.39 8.43 4.93
C LYS A 192 -4.96 8.38 5.50
N ALA A 193 -4.30 9.53 5.32
CA ALA A 193 -3.26 10.03 6.20
C ALA A 193 -2.02 9.12 6.32
N HIS A 194 -1.43 8.77 5.19
CA HIS A 194 -0.11 8.12 5.15
C HIS A 194 0.98 9.15 4.93
N ASN A 195 2.15 8.95 5.52
CA ASN A 195 3.33 9.69 5.16
C ASN A 195 4.59 8.81 5.13
N ASN A 196 5.60 9.25 4.38
CA ASN A 196 6.89 8.56 4.30
C ASN A 196 6.75 7.08 3.89
N ILE A 197 6.02 6.83 2.78
CA ILE A 197 5.84 5.49 2.20
C ILE A 197 6.66 5.37 0.92
N ILE A 198 7.35 4.24 0.76
CA ILE A 198 8.13 3.92 -0.44
C ILE A 198 7.63 2.61 -1.04
N ILE A 199 7.17 2.66 -2.28
CA ILE A 199 6.75 1.50 -3.06
C ILE A 199 7.70 1.37 -4.24
N ARG A 200 8.53 0.32 -4.26
CA ARG A 200 9.56 0.22 -5.31
C ARG A 200 9.88 -1.20 -5.76
N ASN A 201 10.38 -1.30 -6.99
CA ASN A 201 10.86 -2.57 -7.56
C ASN A 201 9.81 -3.69 -7.54
N ASN A 202 8.51 -3.36 -7.61
CA ASN A 202 7.44 -4.33 -7.66
C ASN A 202 6.95 -4.50 -9.09
N LYS A 203 6.45 -5.70 -9.40
CA LYS A 203 5.72 -6.01 -10.63
C LYS A 203 4.25 -6.22 -10.27
N VAL A 204 3.39 -5.31 -10.70
CA VAL A 204 1.96 -5.29 -10.33
C VAL A 204 1.11 -5.36 -11.58
N TYR A 205 0.25 -6.38 -11.69
CA TYR A 205 -0.50 -6.58 -12.93
C TYR A 205 -1.83 -7.30 -12.73
N ASN A 206 -2.65 -7.28 -13.79
CA ASN A 206 -3.98 -7.90 -13.81
C ASN A 206 -4.89 -7.42 -12.66
N CYS A 207 -4.66 -6.24 -12.09
CA CYS A 207 -5.53 -5.67 -11.06
C CYS A 207 -6.83 -5.17 -11.70
N THR A 208 -7.97 -5.49 -11.12
CA THR A 208 -9.27 -5.02 -11.62
C THR A 208 -9.46 -3.52 -11.37
N GLY A 209 -8.96 -3.01 -10.25
CA GLY A 209 -8.78 -1.59 -9.99
C GLY A 209 -7.36 -1.10 -10.30
N SER A 210 -6.88 -0.13 -9.55
CA SER A 210 -5.51 0.40 -9.70
C SER A 210 -4.44 -0.65 -9.33
N GLY A 211 -3.31 -0.61 -10.03
CA GLY A 211 -2.13 -1.37 -9.60
C GLY A 211 -1.57 -0.84 -8.29
N ILE A 212 -1.30 0.48 -8.23
CA ILE A 212 -0.82 1.15 -7.01
C ILE A 212 -1.68 2.40 -6.78
N ARG A 213 -2.16 2.60 -5.53
CA ARG A 213 -3.00 3.75 -5.23
C ARG A 213 -2.75 4.30 -3.83
N PHE A 214 -2.61 5.63 -3.75
CA PHE A 214 -2.59 6.43 -2.53
C PHE A 214 -3.56 7.59 -2.63
N ASN A 215 -4.26 7.87 -1.53
CA ASN A 215 -5.14 9.03 -1.37
C ASN A 215 -4.78 9.73 -0.07
N ASP A 216 -5.08 11.03 0.05
CA ASP A 216 -4.98 11.82 1.29
C ASP A 216 -3.66 11.55 2.04
N SER A 217 -2.54 11.66 1.34
CA SER A 217 -1.24 11.23 1.82
C SER A 217 -0.17 12.28 1.60
N ASP A 218 0.99 12.10 2.23
CA ASP A 218 2.14 12.99 2.16
C ASP A 218 3.45 12.20 2.03
N HIS A 219 4.49 12.75 1.41
CA HIS A 219 5.80 12.13 1.24
C HIS A 219 5.76 10.67 0.73
N ILE A 220 5.05 10.46 -0.38
CA ILE A 220 4.93 9.15 -1.03
C ILE A 220 5.90 9.03 -2.19
N THR A 221 6.70 7.97 -2.20
CA THR A 221 7.60 7.64 -3.31
C THR A 221 7.15 6.33 -3.98
N ILE A 222 6.86 6.38 -5.27
CA ILE A 222 6.53 5.23 -6.11
C ILE A 222 7.57 5.16 -7.23
N GLU A 223 8.50 4.19 -7.16
CA GLU A 223 9.65 4.19 -8.07
C GLU A 223 10.01 2.80 -8.58
N ASN A 224 10.45 2.76 -9.84
CA ASN A 224 10.96 1.55 -10.49
C ASN A 224 10.00 0.34 -10.43
N ASN A 225 8.70 0.59 -10.44
CA ASN A 225 7.71 -0.48 -10.52
C ASN A 225 7.31 -0.76 -11.96
N GLU A 226 6.94 -1.99 -12.26
CA GLU A 226 6.29 -2.38 -13.52
C GLU A 226 4.79 -2.59 -13.25
N VAL A 227 3.90 -1.80 -13.90
CA VAL A 227 2.46 -1.83 -13.67
C VAL A 227 1.71 -1.97 -15.00
N PHE A 228 0.99 -3.09 -15.20
CA PHE A 228 0.33 -3.35 -16.47
C PHE A 228 -0.93 -4.22 -16.35
N ASN A 229 -1.76 -4.18 -17.39
CA ASN A 229 -3.03 -4.93 -17.44
C ASN A 229 -3.97 -4.63 -16.27
N CYS A 230 -3.90 -3.43 -15.72
CA CYS A 230 -4.79 -3.00 -14.64
C CYS A 230 -5.98 -2.21 -15.20
N THR A 231 -7.01 -2.03 -14.37
CA THR A 231 -8.21 -1.21 -14.62
C THR A 231 -9.18 -1.71 -15.69
N TRP A 232 -8.93 -2.84 -16.34
CA TRP A 232 -9.72 -3.29 -17.50
C TRP A 232 -11.21 -3.41 -17.23
N TRP A 233 -11.60 -3.87 -16.05
CA TRP A 233 -12.96 -4.29 -15.74
C TRP A 233 -13.64 -3.48 -14.65
N THR A 234 -13.00 -2.44 -14.14
CA THR A 234 -13.65 -1.57 -13.17
C THR A 234 -14.58 -0.59 -13.88
N SER A 235 -15.78 -0.46 -13.36
CA SER A 235 -16.73 0.58 -13.76
C SER A 235 -16.50 1.91 -13.05
N SER A 236 -15.51 1.98 -12.16
CA SER A 236 -15.10 3.22 -11.47
C SER A 236 -13.95 3.87 -12.23
N ALA A 237 -13.84 5.19 -12.15
CA ALA A 237 -12.68 5.91 -12.61
C ALA A 237 -11.42 5.42 -11.87
N SER A 238 -10.49 4.79 -12.61
CA SER A 238 -9.30 4.17 -12.03
C SER A 238 -8.15 4.21 -13.03
N SER A 239 -6.95 4.48 -12.56
CA SER A 239 -5.72 4.48 -13.35
C SER A 239 -4.70 3.50 -12.76
N ALA A 240 -3.66 3.15 -13.52
CA ALA A 240 -2.71 2.13 -13.10
C ALA A 240 -1.97 2.52 -11.83
N ILE A 241 -1.42 3.73 -11.79
CA ILE A 241 -0.86 4.34 -10.59
C ILE A 241 -1.63 5.62 -10.28
N VAL A 242 -2.18 5.74 -9.09
CA VAL A 242 -2.99 6.87 -8.64
C VAL A 242 -2.39 7.49 -7.40
N TYR A 243 -2.24 8.80 -7.44
CA TYR A 243 -2.04 9.63 -6.27
C TYR A 243 -3.10 10.74 -6.26
N ALA A 244 -3.94 10.73 -5.27
CA ALA A 244 -5.04 11.68 -5.16
C ALA A 244 -5.03 12.37 -3.80
N GLU A 245 -5.00 13.71 -3.84
CA GLU A 245 -5.08 14.56 -2.66
C GLU A 245 -3.85 14.47 -1.74
N THR A 246 -2.90 15.37 -1.98
CA THR A 246 -1.82 15.63 -1.03
C THR A 246 -2.40 16.37 0.17
N ILE A 247 -2.16 15.85 1.37
CA ILE A 247 -2.47 16.53 2.61
C ILE A 247 -1.21 16.61 3.47
N ALA A 248 -1.06 17.69 4.22
CA ALA A 248 -0.02 17.79 5.24
C ALA A 248 -0.42 16.95 6.44
N VAL A 249 0.00 15.67 6.47
CA VAL A 249 -0.41 14.71 7.50
C VAL A 249 0.14 15.04 8.87
N ASP A 250 1.32 15.62 8.91
CA ASP A 250 2.05 15.98 10.14
C ASP A 250 2.02 17.49 10.45
N GLY A 251 1.22 18.25 9.71
CA GLY A 251 1.20 19.72 9.81
C GLY A 251 2.41 20.37 9.14
N ASP A 252 3.14 19.62 8.35
CA ASP A 252 4.28 20.08 7.58
C ASP A 252 3.81 21.04 6.47
N ASN A 253 4.22 22.30 6.58
CA ASN A 253 4.02 23.33 5.57
C ASN A 253 5.29 23.58 4.74
N THR A 254 6.19 22.59 4.68
CA THR A 254 7.41 22.70 3.88
C THR A 254 7.09 22.74 2.40
N THR A 255 8.01 23.32 1.64
CA THR A 255 7.98 23.33 0.16
C THR A 255 8.70 22.12 -0.43
N ASP A 256 8.91 21.07 0.36
CA ASP A 256 9.57 19.85 -0.09
C ASP A 256 8.69 19.07 -1.07
N ILE A 257 9.33 18.28 -1.93
CA ILE A 257 8.60 17.42 -2.87
C ILE A 257 7.89 16.32 -2.10
N LYS A 258 6.58 16.40 -2.04
CA LYS A 258 5.73 15.51 -1.24
C LYS A 258 5.31 14.24 -1.97
N MET A 259 5.41 14.22 -3.28
CA MET A 259 5.12 13.04 -4.08
C MET A 259 6.16 12.85 -5.17
N ILE A 260 6.68 11.63 -5.27
CA ILE A 260 7.65 11.24 -6.29
C ILE A 260 7.14 9.99 -7.02
N MET A 261 6.96 10.10 -8.34
CA MET A 261 6.78 8.97 -9.23
C MET A 261 7.92 8.97 -10.25
N ARG A 262 8.82 7.99 -10.20
CA ARG A 262 9.96 7.96 -11.13
C ARG A 262 10.36 6.55 -11.54
N GLY A 263 10.86 6.41 -12.77
CA GLY A 263 11.39 5.15 -13.27
C GLY A 263 10.36 4.03 -13.39
N ASN A 264 9.06 4.30 -13.27
CA ASN A 264 8.02 3.29 -13.39
C ASN A 264 7.76 2.96 -14.86
N LEU A 265 7.62 1.68 -15.17
CA LEU A 265 7.17 1.19 -16.47
C LEU A 265 5.67 0.88 -16.41
N VAL A 266 4.85 1.66 -17.11
CA VAL A 266 3.39 1.58 -17.02
C VAL A 266 2.78 1.43 -18.41
N TYR A 267 2.07 0.32 -18.66
CA TYR A 267 1.53 0.04 -20.00
C TYR A 267 0.29 -0.87 -19.96
N ASN A 268 -0.47 -0.86 -21.05
CA ASN A 268 -1.64 -1.70 -21.27
C ASN A 268 -2.73 -1.58 -20.18
N ASN A 269 -2.88 -0.37 -19.64
CA ASN A 269 -3.85 -0.05 -18.60
C ASN A 269 -4.94 0.86 -19.19
N TRP A 270 -6.12 0.34 -19.46
CA TRP A 270 -7.28 1.12 -19.90
C TRP A 270 -8.57 0.42 -19.49
N ASN A 271 -9.60 1.21 -19.19
CA ASN A 271 -10.93 0.66 -18.94
C ASN A 271 -11.52 0.09 -20.25
N ARG A 272 -12.09 -1.08 -20.17
CA ARG A 272 -12.75 -1.78 -21.29
C ARG A 272 -14.26 -1.75 -21.22
N ILE A 273 -14.80 -1.25 -20.11
CA ILE A 273 -16.24 -1.13 -19.88
C ILE A 273 -16.60 0.32 -19.53
N PRO A 274 -17.85 0.73 -19.81
CA PRO A 274 -18.30 2.08 -19.49
C PRO A 274 -18.31 2.36 -17.99
N PHE A 275 -18.08 3.62 -17.64
CA PHE A 275 -18.22 4.12 -16.28
C PHE A 275 -19.67 3.92 -15.78
N TYR A 276 -19.83 3.60 -14.50
CA TYR A 276 -21.15 3.55 -13.92
C TYR A 276 -21.67 4.98 -13.65
N VAL A 277 -22.96 5.19 -13.90
CA VAL A 277 -23.64 6.44 -13.59
C VAL A 277 -24.88 6.12 -12.78
N THR A 278 -25.12 6.85 -11.72
CA THR A 278 -26.35 6.72 -10.94
C THR A 278 -27.50 7.36 -11.69
N GLN A 279 -28.70 6.76 -11.64
CA GLN A 279 -29.91 7.34 -12.20
C GLN A 279 -30.59 8.35 -11.24
N LEU A 280 -30.08 8.49 -10.01
CA LEU A 280 -30.63 9.40 -9.02
C LEU A 280 -30.30 10.86 -9.38
N PRO A 281 -31.25 11.77 -9.21
CA PRO A 281 -30.96 13.20 -9.28
C PRO A 281 -29.89 13.58 -8.28
N ASP A 282 -28.86 14.26 -8.74
CA ASP A 282 -27.87 14.83 -7.84
C ASP A 282 -28.48 15.96 -7.03
N ASN A 283 -28.68 15.73 -5.74
CA ASN A 283 -29.16 16.74 -4.79
C ASN A 283 -28.10 17.83 -4.51
N SER A 284 -26.89 17.73 -5.10
CA SER A 284 -25.83 18.74 -4.96
C SER A 284 -26.06 20.00 -5.79
N GLY A 285 -27.15 20.06 -6.57
CA GLY A 285 -27.42 21.17 -7.49
C GLY A 285 -26.57 21.15 -8.75
N ASN A 286 -25.99 19.99 -9.10
CA ASN A 286 -25.27 19.81 -10.34
C ASN A 286 -26.24 19.93 -11.54
N THR A 287 -26.01 20.96 -12.36
CA THR A 287 -26.82 21.26 -13.55
C THR A 287 -26.34 20.52 -14.81
N ASN A 288 -25.45 19.54 -14.70
CA ASN A 288 -25.01 18.75 -15.84
C ASN A 288 -26.19 17.95 -16.39
N PRO A 289 -26.68 18.23 -17.61
CA PRO A 289 -27.86 17.58 -18.18
C PRO A 289 -27.67 16.08 -18.43
N ASN A 290 -26.47 15.60 -18.31
CA ASN A 290 -26.11 14.19 -18.49
C ASN A 290 -25.96 13.44 -17.16
N TYR A 291 -26.09 14.12 -16.04
CA TYR A 291 -26.07 13.49 -14.73
C TYR A 291 -27.37 12.72 -14.52
N GLY A 292 -27.27 11.43 -14.23
CA GLY A 292 -28.46 10.59 -14.00
C GLY A 292 -29.15 10.03 -15.25
N THR A 293 -28.61 10.23 -16.46
CA THR A 293 -29.14 9.58 -17.66
C THR A 293 -28.42 8.27 -17.94
N ALA A 294 -29.20 7.20 -18.24
CA ALA A 294 -28.69 5.83 -18.44
C ALA A 294 -27.77 5.64 -19.68
N ASP A 295 -27.59 6.67 -20.50
CA ASP A 295 -26.87 6.61 -21.78
C ASP A 295 -25.37 6.94 -21.70
N TYR A 296 -24.75 6.89 -20.51
CA TYR A 296 -23.32 7.08 -20.41
C TYR A 296 -22.58 5.81 -20.84
N ASN A 297 -22.31 5.71 -22.13
CA ASN A 297 -21.42 4.71 -22.71
C ASN A 297 -19.96 5.16 -22.75
N ASN A 298 -19.61 6.18 -21.96
CA ASN A 298 -18.26 6.70 -21.95
C ASN A 298 -17.34 5.79 -21.14
N ILE A 299 -16.32 5.28 -21.80
CA ILE A 299 -15.19 4.66 -21.15
C ILE A 299 -14.32 5.80 -20.63
N LEU A 300 -14.28 5.94 -19.32
CA LEU A 300 -13.45 6.94 -18.66
C LEU A 300 -12.19 6.27 -18.14
N ASP A 301 -11.06 6.95 -18.21
CA ASP A 301 -9.80 6.57 -17.58
C ASP A 301 -9.07 5.33 -18.14
N GLY A 302 -8.32 4.64 -17.29
CA GLY A 302 -7.32 3.67 -17.71
C GLY A 302 -6.00 4.36 -18.04
N GLN A 303 -5.76 5.55 -17.48
CA GLN A 303 -4.48 6.26 -17.63
C GLN A 303 -3.36 5.50 -16.95
N GLY A 304 -2.14 5.67 -17.44
CA GLY A 304 -0.96 5.08 -16.82
C GLY A 304 -0.71 5.68 -15.44
N LEU A 305 -0.57 7.00 -15.37
CA LEU A 305 -0.32 7.77 -14.16
C LEU A 305 -1.42 8.79 -13.97
N TYR A 306 -1.94 8.92 -12.77
CA TYR A 306 -2.95 9.90 -12.43
C TYR A 306 -2.59 10.61 -11.12
N VAL A 307 -2.42 11.92 -11.20
CA VAL A 307 -2.17 12.78 -10.05
C VAL A 307 -3.23 13.87 -10.03
N THR A 308 -3.87 14.08 -8.91
CA THR A 308 -4.90 15.09 -8.76
C THR A 308 -4.88 15.71 -7.37
N ARG A 309 -5.22 17.01 -7.30
CA ARG A 309 -5.25 17.79 -6.06
C ARG A 309 -3.96 17.66 -5.24
N SER A 310 -2.83 17.70 -5.92
CA SER A 310 -1.52 17.51 -5.31
C SER A 310 -0.66 18.73 -5.58
N ASP A 311 -0.16 19.32 -4.52
CA ASP A 311 0.89 20.30 -4.54
C ASP A 311 2.26 19.58 -4.44
N ASP A 312 3.34 20.24 -4.84
CA ASP A 312 4.72 19.77 -4.68
C ASP A 312 4.99 18.33 -5.18
N SER A 313 4.47 18.02 -6.38
CA SER A 313 4.63 16.70 -7.02
C SER A 313 5.77 16.69 -8.03
N TYR A 314 6.49 15.57 -8.13
CA TYR A 314 7.49 15.27 -9.16
C TYR A 314 7.16 13.94 -9.86
N ILE A 315 7.05 13.99 -11.21
CA ILE A 315 6.71 12.84 -12.07
C ILE A 315 7.79 12.59 -13.10
#